data_4da92bf2864abb1513d95001f1aa8c0a
#
_entry.id   4da92bf2864abb1513d95001f1aa8c0a
#
_cell.length_a   1.000
_cell.length_b   1.000
_cell.length_c   1.000
_cell.angle_alpha   90.00
_cell.angle_beta   90.00
_cell.angle_gamma   90.00
#
_symmetry.space_group_name_H-M   'P 1'
#
loop_
_entity.id
_entity.type
_entity.pdbx_description
1 polymer ?
#
loop_
_entity_poly.entity_id
_entity_poly.type
_entity_poly.pdbx_seq_one_letter_code
_entity_poly.pdbx_strand_id
1 'polypeptide(L)'
;LIFGLCAATIVCLLPSSPGYLTQQNSIAIEGVDNLLIRSLLDNNQFHDPLDEALNLGISSATWPLFGLLWPSGQHMAQRMAQRPVSVERILEIGCGLGLASLVAHRRGASVTASDCHPLAHAFLDENTRLNGLPPMAYCHGLWGKPALREDGLPVLTSARDAAPSGLFDLIMGSDILYERDDEGTLASFIHAHAASRSEIWVVDPNRGNRAAFHKQMAQLGFARHEQVLNHPAHKGIAAYKGRMLTYTRS
;
A
#
# COMPACT_ATOMS: atom_id res chain seq x y z
N LEU A 1 -22.37 -34.41 14.49
CA LEU A 1 -22.29 -33.99 13.08
C LEU A 1 -22.00 -32.49 13.06
N ILE A 2 -20.71 -32.14 12.90
CA ILE A 2 -20.24 -30.75 12.81
C ILE A 2 -20.02 -30.49 11.32
N PHE A 3 -20.84 -29.66 10.72
CA PHE A 3 -20.63 -29.15 9.36
C PHE A 3 -19.64 -27.99 9.43
N GLY A 4 -18.41 -28.24 8.96
CA GLY A 4 -17.46 -27.18 8.69
C GLY A 4 -17.91 -26.40 7.44
N LEU A 5 -18.22 -25.11 7.59
CA LEU A 5 -18.37 -24.21 6.45
C LEU A 5 -16.98 -23.97 5.84
N CYS A 6 -16.77 -24.60 4.70
CA CYS A 6 -15.66 -24.26 3.81
C CYS A 6 -15.96 -22.89 3.18
N ALA A 7 -15.07 -21.91 3.36
CA ALA A 7 -15.18 -20.63 2.69
C ALA A 7 -15.09 -20.86 1.17
N ALA A 8 -16.21 -20.72 0.47
CA ALA A 8 -16.26 -20.87 -0.98
C ALA A 8 -15.58 -19.63 -1.62
N THR A 9 -14.48 -19.85 -2.31
CA THR A 9 -13.87 -18.85 -3.20
C THR A 9 -14.79 -18.71 -4.43
N ILE A 10 -15.47 -17.59 -4.55
CA ILE A 10 -16.29 -17.28 -5.72
C ILE A 10 -15.36 -16.68 -6.78
N VAL A 11 -15.02 -17.46 -7.79
CA VAL A 11 -14.37 -16.96 -9.02
C VAL A 11 -15.46 -16.33 -9.89
N CYS A 12 -15.53 -15.02 -9.91
CA CYS A 12 -16.46 -14.29 -10.75
C CYS A 12 -15.78 -13.94 -12.09
N LEU A 13 -16.16 -14.64 -13.14
CA LEU A 13 -15.76 -14.31 -14.52
C LEU A 13 -16.64 -13.15 -15.00
N LEU A 14 -16.11 -11.94 -15.05
CA LEU A 14 -16.78 -10.78 -15.61
C LEU A 14 -16.62 -10.75 -17.15
N PRO A 15 -17.68 -10.36 -17.89
CA PRO A 15 -17.62 -10.23 -19.36
C PRO A 15 -16.81 -9.00 -19.76
N SER A 16 -15.78 -9.16 -20.48
CA SER A 16 -14.63 -8.33 -20.88
C SER A 16 -13.46 -8.50 -19.93
N SER A 17 -12.75 -9.62 -20.10
CA SER A 17 -11.52 -9.88 -19.32
C SER A 17 -10.49 -8.78 -19.60
N PRO A 18 -10.02 -8.04 -18.60
CA PRO A 18 -8.98 -7.02 -18.78
C PRO A 18 -7.61 -7.64 -19.05
N GLY A 19 -7.52 -8.89 -19.49
CA GLY A 19 -6.27 -9.59 -19.77
C GLY A 19 -5.58 -10.18 -18.53
N TYR A 20 -6.18 -10.06 -17.33
CA TYR A 20 -5.73 -10.67 -16.08
C TYR A 20 -6.91 -11.23 -15.28
N LEU A 21 -6.64 -12.17 -14.40
CA LEU A 21 -7.64 -12.80 -13.54
C LEU A 21 -7.61 -12.18 -12.14
N THR A 22 -8.79 -12.09 -11.52
CA THR A 22 -8.96 -11.58 -10.16
C THR A 22 -9.76 -12.53 -9.30
N GLN A 23 -9.62 -12.39 -7.99
CA GLN A 23 -10.41 -13.07 -6.97
C GLN A 23 -10.91 -12.07 -5.93
N GLN A 24 -11.94 -12.48 -5.17
CA GLN A 24 -12.44 -11.71 -4.02
C GLN A 24 -12.33 -12.54 -2.76
N ASN A 25 -11.79 -11.93 -1.71
CA ASN A 25 -11.61 -12.57 -0.42
C ASN A 25 -12.13 -11.68 0.71
N SER A 26 -12.68 -12.30 1.75
CA SER A 26 -13.00 -11.61 3.00
C SER A 26 -11.78 -11.65 3.92
N ILE A 27 -11.22 -10.49 4.21
CA ILE A 27 -10.02 -10.32 5.02
C ILE A 27 -10.41 -9.91 6.43
N ALA A 28 -10.11 -10.77 7.40
CA ALA A 28 -10.35 -10.47 8.80
C ALA A 28 -9.33 -9.47 9.33
N ILE A 29 -9.82 -8.40 9.96
CA ILE A 29 -9.01 -7.41 10.70
C ILE A 29 -9.58 -7.36 12.11
N GLU A 30 -8.78 -7.69 13.11
CA GLU A 30 -9.23 -7.73 14.50
C GLU A 30 -9.69 -6.36 15.00
N GLY A 31 -10.86 -6.33 15.61
CA GLY A 31 -11.46 -5.11 16.18
C GLY A 31 -12.26 -4.24 15.21
N VAL A 32 -12.37 -4.65 13.94
CA VAL A 32 -13.22 -4.00 12.94
C VAL A 32 -13.88 -5.06 12.03
N ASP A 33 -14.90 -4.66 11.27
CA ASP A 33 -15.53 -5.54 10.29
C ASP A 33 -14.52 -5.99 9.21
N ASN A 34 -14.69 -7.21 8.72
CA ASN A 34 -13.90 -7.75 7.62
C ASN A 34 -13.93 -6.82 6.41
N LEU A 35 -12.82 -6.81 5.66
CA LEU A 35 -12.74 -6.16 4.36
C LEU A 35 -13.01 -7.17 3.24
N LEU A 36 -13.90 -6.83 2.30
CA LEU A 36 -14.02 -7.54 1.03
C LEU A 36 -12.99 -6.97 0.07
N ILE A 37 -12.04 -7.78 -0.36
CA ILE A 37 -10.91 -7.35 -1.19
C ILE A 37 -10.90 -8.11 -2.50
N ARG A 38 -10.98 -7.37 -3.61
CA ARG A 38 -10.62 -7.84 -4.94
C ARG A 38 -9.11 -7.71 -5.10
N SER A 39 -8.47 -8.81 -5.47
CA SER A 39 -7.03 -8.89 -5.75
C SER A 39 -6.79 -9.59 -7.08
N LEU A 40 -5.57 -9.53 -7.59
CA LEU A 40 -5.14 -10.46 -8.63
C LEU A 40 -5.22 -11.90 -8.13
N LEU A 41 -5.48 -12.84 -9.05
CA LEU A 41 -5.59 -14.26 -8.70
C LEU A 41 -4.28 -14.79 -8.13
N ASP A 42 -3.16 -14.45 -8.76
CA ASP A 42 -1.81 -14.87 -8.38
C ASP A 42 -0.73 -13.91 -8.95
N ASN A 43 0.52 -14.23 -8.71
CA ASN A 43 1.69 -13.45 -9.18
C ASN A 43 2.10 -13.75 -10.63
N ASN A 44 1.39 -14.58 -11.36
CA ASN A 44 1.65 -14.86 -12.78
C ASN A 44 0.81 -13.96 -13.70
N GLN A 45 -0.05 -13.11 -13.14
CA GLN A 45 -0.85 -12.19 -13.93
C GLN A 45 0.04 -11.09 -14.53
N PHE A 46 -0.16 -10.81 -15.82
CA PHE A 46 0.50 -9.70 -16.51
C PHE A 46 -0.38 -9.22 -17.66
N HIS A 47 -0.62 -7.90 -17.75
CA HIS A 47 -1.32 -7.29 -18.86
C HIS A 47 -1.00 -5.80 -18.94
N ASP A 48 -0.18 -5.41 -19.89
CA ASP A 48 0.24 -4.01 -20.11
C ASP A 48 0.26 -3.70 -21.62
N PRO A 49 -0.92 -3.70 -22.29
CA PRO A 49 -1.01 -3.59 -23.75
C PRO A 49 -0.64 -2.21 -24.29
N LEU A 50 -0.56 -1.19 -23.45
CA LEU A 50 -0.22 0.20 -23.80
C LEU A 50 1.14 0.61 -23.23
N ASP A 51 1.90 -0.36 -22.69
CA ASP A 51 3.20 -0.12 -22.04
C ASP A 51 3.15 0.95 -20.90
N GLU A 52 1.97 1.16 -20.29
CA GLU A 52 1.80 2.15 -19.22
C GLU A 52 2.68 1.84 -18.01
N ALA A 53 2.68 0.57 -17.57
CA ALA A 53 3.52 0.13 -16.47
C ALA A 53 5.01 0.11 -16.86
N LEU A 54 5.33 -0.37 -18.07
CA LEU A 54 6.70 -0.39 -18.60
C LEU A 54 7.29 1.03 -18.65
N ASN A 55 6.54 2.02 -19.11
CA ASN A 55 6.97 3.42 -19.16
C ASN A 55 7.22 4.04 -17.78
N LEU A 56 6.66 3.46 -16.71
CA LEU A 56 6.93 3.81 -15.31
C LEU A 56 8.07 2.99 -14.70
N GLY A 57 8.75 2.14 -15.49
CA GLY A 57 9.83 1.27 -15.04
C GLY A 57 9.36 0.00 -14.31
N ILE A 58 8.06 -0.32 -14.37
CA ILE A 58 7.47 -1.51 -13.77
C ILE A 58 7.66 -2.68 -14.72
N SER A 59 8.54 -3.61 -14.39
CA SER A 59 8.82 -4.81 -15.17
C SER A 59 7.65 -5.81 -15.11
N SER A 60 7.59 -6.75 -16.05
CA SER A 60 6.59 -7.84 -16.02
C SER A 60 6.67 -8.69 -14.73
N ALA A 61 7.84 -8.82 -14.13
CA ALA A 61 8.01 -9.54 -12.88
C ALA A 61 7.49 -8.76 -11.65
N THR A 62 7.53 -7.44 -11.69
CA THR A 62 7.05 -6.56 -10.60
C THR A 62 5.61 -6.09 -10.83
N TRP A 63 5.09 -6.22 -12.05
CA TRP A 63 3.75 -5.81 -12.42
C TRP A 63 2.64 -6.33 -11.49
N PRO A 64 2.58 -7.62 -11.11
CA PRO A 64 1.47 -8.13 -10.29
C PRO A 64 1.55 -7.70 -8.83
N LEU A 65 2.67 -7.15 -8.36
CA LEU A 65 2.91 -6.92 -6.92
C LEU A 65 1.90 -5.97 -6.27
N PHE A 66 1.42 -4.95 -7.00
CA PHE A 66 0.40 -4.02 -6.50
C PHE A 66 -0.92 -4.70 -6.14
N GLY A 67 -1.26 -5.75 -6.90
CA GLY A 67 -2.58 -6.40 -6.87
C GLY A 67 -2.65 -7.64 -5.98
N LEU A 68 -1.63 -7.93 -5.16
CA LEU A 68 -1.58 -9.09 -4.28
C LEU A 68 -1.81 -8.72 -2.82
N LEU A 69 -2.36 -9.69 -2.07
CA LEU A 69 -2.51 -9.56 -0.61
C LEU A 69 -1.18 -9.86 0.09
N TRP A 70 -0.51 -8.83 0.56
CA TRP A 70 0.73 -8.96 1.31
C TRP A 70 0.47 -9.04 2.81
N PRO A 71 1.12 -9.97 3.54
CA PRO A 71 0.99 -10.06 5.00
C PRO A 71 1.35 -8.76 5.72
N SER A 72 2.35 -8.01 5.23
CA SER A 72 2.72 -6.69 5.78
C SER A 72 1.56 -5.70 5.72
N GLY A 73 0.77 -5.70 4.63
CA GLY A 73 -0.43 -4.86 4.49
C GLY A 73 -1.52 -5.23 5.49
N GLN A 74 -1.71 -6.53 5.79
CA GLN A 74 -2.64 -6.97 6.83
C GLN A 74 -2.21 -6.49 8.22
N HIS A 75 -0.91 -6.55 8.54
CA HIS A 75 -0.38 -6.04 9.80
C HIS A 75 -0.50 -4.52 9.91
N MET A 76 -0.31 -3.77 8.81
CA MET A 76 -0.55 -2.33 8.78
C MET A 76 -2.03 -2.01 9.01
N ALA A 77 -2.93 -2.72 8.33
CA ALA A 77 -4.38 -2.57 8.52
C ALA A 77 -4.81 -2.88 9.98
N GLN A 78 -4.23 -3.92 10.58
CA GLN A 78 -4.44 -4.25 11.99
C GLN A 78 -3.97 -3.13 12.92
N ARG A 79 -2.80 -2.55 12.65
CA ARG A 79 -2.29 -1.41 13.43
C ARG A 79 -3.18 -0.19 13.29
N MET A 80 -3.69 0.07 12.06
CA MET A 80 -4.62 1.16 11.79
C MET A 80 -5.98 0.95 12.46
N ALA A 81 -6.46 -0.28 12.57
CA ALA A 81 -7.70 -0.60 13.31
C ALA A 81 -7.63 -0.21 14.79
N GLN A 82 -6.44 -0.27 15.39
CA GLN A 82 -6.20 0.05 16.81
C GLN A 82 -5.83 1.52 17.06
N ARG A 83 -5.49 2.30 16.01
CA ARG A 83 -5.13 3.72 16.18
C ARG A 83 -6.36 4.54 16.54
N PRO A 84 -6.29 5.44 17.54
CA PRO A 84 -7.36 6.42 17.77
C PRO A 84 -7.56 7.28 16.51
N VAL A 85 -8.81 7.45 16.08
CA VAL A 85 -9.13 8.35 14.97
C VAL A 85 -9.10 9.79 15.49
N SER A 86 -8.42 10.66 14.75
CA SER A 86 -8.27 12.08 15.06
C SER A 86 -8.43 12.91 13.77
N VAL A 87 -8.28 14.22 13.86
CA VAL A 87 -8.32 15.15 12.71
C VAL A 87 -7.02 15.14 11.87
N GLU A 88 -6.16 14.15 12.08
CA GLU A 88 -4.90 14.00 11.35
C GLU A 88 -5.12 13.69 9.87
N ARG A 89 -4.18 14.16 9.04
CA ARG A 89 -4.09 13.79 7.63
C ARG A 89 -3.15 12.59 7.47
N ILE A 90 -3.63 11.55 6.82
CA ILE A 90 -2.92 10.29 6.64
C ILE A 90 -2.60 10.07 5.16
N LEU A 91 -1.37 9.66 4.85
CA LEU A 91 -0.95 9.22 3.52
C LEU A 91 -0.49 7.76 3.60
N GLU A 92 -1.08 6.88 2.79
CA GLU A 92 -0.52 5.54 2.54
C GLU A 92 0.25 5.55 1.22
N ILE A 93 1.53 5.19 1.28
CA ILE A 93 2.43 5.11 0.12
C ILE A 93 2.66 3.64 -0.25
N GLY A 94 2.66 3.33 -1.56
CA GLY A 94 2.70 1.95 -2.04
C GLY A 94 1.50 1.17 -1.54
N CYS A 95 0.29 1.76 -1.63
CA CYS A 95 -0.92 1.23 -1.02
C CYS A 95 -1.38 -0.10 -1.64
N GLY A 96 -1.02 -0.39 -2.90
CA GLY A 96 -1.48 -1.57 -3.62
C GLY A 96 -3.01 -1.71 -3.54
N LEU A 97 -3.49 -2.72 -2.81
CA LEU A 97 -4.93 -2.96 -2.59
C LEU A 97 -5.56 -2.05 -1.53
N GLY A 98 -4.78 -1.25 -0.81
CA GLY A 98 -5.23 -0.21 0.11
C GLY A 98 -5.85 -0.70 1.42
N LEU A 99 -5.44 -1.85 1.97
CA LEU A 99 -6.06 -2.43 3.17
C LEU A 99 -6.06 -1.46 4.36
N ALA A 100 -4.92 -0.83 4.65
CA ALA A 100 -4.81 0.09 5.78
C ALA A 100 -5.59 1.38 5.53
N SER A 101 -5.57 1.90 4.30
CA SER A 101 -6.39 3.04 3.88
C SER A 101 -7.88 2.76 4.01
N LEU A 102 -8.35 1.57 3.58
CA LEU A 102 -9.75 1.18 3.72
C LEU A 102 -10.21 1.11 5.19
N VAL A 103 -9.35 0.57 6.07
CA VAL A 103 -9.63 0.56 7.53
C VAL A 103 -9.71 2.00 8.06
N ALA A 104 -8.74 2.86 7.74
CA ALA A 104 -8.72 4.25 8.17
C ALA A 104 -9.96 5.01 7.67
N HIS A 105 -10.28 4.87 6.38
CA HIS A 105 -11.42 5.53 5.73
C HIS A 105 -12.76 5.09 6.31
N ARG A 106 -12.96 3.78 6.52
CA ARG A 106 -14.17 3.23 7.17
C ARG A 106 -14.38 3.81 8.57
N ARG A 107 -13.30 4.10 9.29
CA ARG A 107 -13.32 4.70 10.62
C ARG A 107 -13.45 6.23 10.60
N GLY A 108 -13.59 6.85 9.43
CA GLY A 108 -13.78 8.30 9.28
C GLY A 108 -12.50 9.12 9.31
N ALA A 109 -11.32 8.50 9.16
CA ALA A 109 -10.06 9.24 9.09
C ALA A 109 -9.89 9.95 7.73
N SER A 110 -9.18 11.08 7.71
CA SER A 110 -8.79 11.79 6.49
C SER A 110 -7.57 11.10 5.88
N VAL A 111 -7.80 10.15 4.98
CA VAL A 111 -6.75 9.35 4.34
C VAL A 111 -6.67 9.61 2.84
N THR A 112 -5.44 9.70 2.34
CA THR A 112 -5.10 9.67 0.92
C THR A 112 -4.27 8.42 0.66
N ALA A 113 -4.67 7.59 -0.29
CA ALA A 113 -3.88 6.45 -0.74
C ALA A 113 -3.02 6.85 -1.94
N SER A 114 -1.85 6.21 -2.08
CA SER A 114 -0.92 6.51 -3.16
C SER A 114 -0.18 5.26 -3.61
N ASP A 115 -0.07 5.09 -4.93
CA ASP A 115 0.73 4.01 -5.53
C ASP A 115 1.24 4.46 -6.91
N CYS A 116 2.33 3.85 -7.39
CA CYS A 116 2.90 4.14 -8.71
C CYS A 116 2.30 3.28 -9.82
N HIS A 117 1.62 2.17 -9.48
CA HIS A 117 1.09 1.25 -10.49
C HIS A 117 -0.16 1.81 -11.17
N PRO A 118 -0.28 1.78 -12.53
CA PRO A 118 -1.41 2.37 -13.26
C PRO A 118 -2.78 1.83 -12.84
N LEU A 119 -2.86 0.57 -12.46
CA LEU A 119 -4.12 -0.09 -12.06
C LEU A 119 -4.45 0.05 -10.55
N ALA A 120 -3.53 0.53 -9.72
CA ALA A 120 -3.76 0.57 -8.27
C ALA A 120 -5.00 1.39 -7.89
N HIS A 121 -5.21 2.55 -8.53
CA HIS A 121 -6.41 3.37 -8.31
C HIS A 121 -7.71 2.61 -8.62
N ALA A 122 -7.77 1.93 -9.77
CA ALA A 122 -8.97 1.19 -10.17
C ALA A 122 -9.28 0.02 -9.20
N PHE A 123 -8.24 -0.65 -8.68
CA PHE A 123 -8.43 -1.68 -7.65
C PHE A 123 -8.88 -1.09 -6.32
N LEU A 124 -8.31 0.05 -5.90
CA LEU A 124 -8.73 0.76 -4.69
C LEU A 124 -10.18 1.23 -4.77
N ASP A 125 -10.59 1.83 -5.89
CA ASP A 125 -11.98 2.27 -6.12
C ASP A 125 -12.96 1.09 -6.02
N GLU A 126 -12.63 -0.03 -6.65
CA GLU A 126 -13.45 -1.24 -6.57
C GLU A 126 -13.49 -1.80 -5.14
N ASN A 127 -12.36 -1.84 -4.44
CA ASN A 127 -12.30 -2.29 -3.05
C ASN A 127 -13.08 -1.35 -2.11
N THR A 128 -13.04 -0.05 -2.37
CA THR A 128 -13.84 0.96 -1.65
C THR A 128 -15.33 0.70 -1.86
N ARG A 129 -15.76 0.48 -3.11
CA ARG A 129 -17.14 0.16 -3.48
C ARG A 129 -17.63 -1.17 -2.87
N LEU A 130 -16.82 -2.23 -2.93
CA LEU A 130 -17.13 -3.54 -2.34
C LEU A 130 -17.40 -3.47 -0.84
N ASN A 131 -16.79 -2.53 -0.17
CA ASN A 131 -16.96 -2.30 1.26
C ASN A 131 -18.05 -1.26 1.60
N GLY A 132 -18.80 -0.77 0.62
CA GLY A 132 -19.87 0.21 0.82
C GLY A 132 -19.36 1.57 1.33
N LEU A 133 -18.11 1.91 1.03
CA LEU A 133 -17.50 3.16 1.46
C LEU A 133 -17.64 4.25 0.39
N PRO A 134 -17.69 5.53 0.78
CA PRO A 134 -17.63 6.64 -0.17
C PRO A 134 -16.26 6.64 -0.90
N PRO A 135 -16.15 7.33 -2.06
CA PRO A 135 -14.87 7.47 -2.76
C PRO A 135 -13.77 7.96 -1.85
N MET A 136 -12.56 7.40 -2.01
CA MET A 136 -11.37 7.74 -1.24
C MET A 136 -10.45 8.65 -2.04
N ALA A 137 -9.76 9.57 -1.36
CA ALA A 137 -8.72 10.36 -2.01
C ALA A 137 -7.55 9.46 -2.44
N TYR A 138 -7.13 9.64 -3.69
CA TYR A 138 -6.00 8.92 -4.28
C TYR A 138 -5.08 9.89 -5.02
N CYS A 139 -3.79 9.62 -5.01
CA CYS A 139 -2.80 10.30 -5.82
C CYS A 139 -1.77 9.31 -6.36
N HIS A 140 -1.23 9.62 -7.53
CA HIS A 140 -0.14 8.82 -8.07
C HIS A 140 1.16 9.11 -7.31
N GLY A 141 1.87 8.09 -6.87
CA GLY A 141 3.07 8.22 -6.02
C GLY A 141 4.29 7.58 -6.66
N LEU A 142 5.06 8.36 -7.40
CA LEU A 142 6.43 8.01 -7.80
C LEU A 142 7.41 8.59 -6.77
N TRP A 143 8.19 7.73 -6.12
CA TRP A 143 9.22 8.16 -5.16
C TRP A 143 10.56 8.46 -5.83
N GLY A 144 10.75 8.01 -7.07
CA GLY A 144 11.93 8.27 -7.87
C GLY A 144 11.77 9.48 -8.80
N LYS A 145 12.78 9.70 -9.64
CA LYS A 145 12.64 10.64 -10.75
C LYS A 145 11.54 10.12 -11.67
N PRO A 146 10.57 10.96 -12.06
CA PRO A 146 9.56 10.54 -13.02
C PRO A 146 10.28 10.03 -14.28
N ALA A 147 9.78 8.94 -14.88
CA ALA A 147 10.23 8.54 -16.19
C ALA A 147 10.05 9.75 -17.13
N LEU A 148 11.09 10.12 -17.84
CA LEU A 148 11.04 11.21 -18.80
C LEU A 148 10.73 10.64 -20.18
N ARG A 149 9.84 11.30 -20.91
CA ARG A 149 9.61 11.08 -22.33
C ARG A 149 10.89 11.46 -23.10
N GLU A 150 10.99 11.08 -24.37
CA GLU A 150 12.09 11.46 -25.26
C GLU A 150 12.26 12.98 -25.37
N ASP A 151 11.19 13.75 -25.16
CA ASP A 151 11.18 15.22 -25.13
C ASP A 151 11.63 15.83 -23.78
N GLY A 152 12.03 15.00 -22.81
CA GLY A 152 12.49 15.41 -21.48
C GLY A 152 11.37 15.82 -20.53
N LEU A 153 10.10 15.69 -20.91
CA LEU A 153 8.96 15.93 -20.04
C LEU A 153 8.60 14.69 -19.21
N PRO A 154 8.06 14.87 -17.99
CA PRO A 154 7.57 13.74 -17.21
C PRO A 154 6.48 12.96 -17.96
N VAL A 155 6.53 11.63 -17.88
CA VAL A 155 5.42 10.78 -18.34
C VAL A 155 4.27 10.99 -17.36
N LEU A 156 3.34 11.89 -17.69
CA LEU A 156 2.08 12.06 -16.96
C LEU A 156 1.03 11.20 -17.65
N THR A 157 0.53 10.19 -16.98
CA THR A 157 -0.43 9.25 -17.57
C THR A 157 -1.87 9.75 -17.51
N SER A 158 -2.20 10.69 -16.59
CA SER A 158 -3.52 11.37 -16.55
C SER A 158 -3.51 12.62 -15.66
N ALA A 159 -4.58 13.43 -15.73
CA ALA A 159 -4.81 14.55 -14.80
C ALA A 159 -5.04 14.11 -13.33
N ARG A 160 -5.17 12.80 -13.08
CA ARG A 160 -5.29 12.19 -11.74
C ARG A 160 -3.93 11.86 -11.13
N ASP A 161 -2.84 12.02 -11.87
CA ASP A 161 -1.46 11.72 -11.47
C ASP A 161 -0.81 12.87 -10.69
N ALA A 162 -1.62 13.72 -10.08
CA ALA A 162 -1.09 14.74 -9.18
C ALA A 162 -0.40 14.07 -7.99
N ALA A 163 0.83 14.48 -7.73
CA ALA A 163 1.55 14.09 -6.52
C ALA A 163 0.74 14.45 -5.26
N PRO A 164 0.96 13.77 -4.11
CA PRO A 164 0.30 14.11 -2.86
C PRO A 164 0.47 15.61 -2.56
N SER A 165 -0.63 16.30 -2.27
CA SER A 165 -0.60 17.73 -1.98
C SER A 165 -0.64 18.00 -0.48
N GLY A 166 0.25 18.89 -0.02
CA GLY A 166 0.35 19.31 1.38
C GLY A 166 1.10 18.34 2.28
N LEU A 167 0.98 18.56 3.59
CA LEU A 167 1.70 17.80 4.60
C LEU A 167 0.78 16.84 5.35
N PHE A 168 1.33 15.72 5.81
CA PHE A 168 0.63 14.65 6.49
C PHE A 168 1.19 14.43 7.90
N ASP A 169 0.29 14.18 8.85
CA ASP A 169 0.62 13.90 10.25
C ASP A 169 1.06 12.44 10.44
N LEU A 170 0.51 11.54 9.60
CA LEU A 170 0.92 10.15 9.51
C LEU A 170 1.19 9.79 8.05
N ILE A 171 2.38 9.23 7.77
CA ILE A 171 2.67 8.56 6.51
C ILE A 171 2.90 7.09 6.81
N MET A 172 2.23 6.20 6.10
CA MET A 172 2.35 4.76 6.31
C MET A 172 2.63 4.02 5.00
N GLY A 173 3.32 2.88 5.09
CA GLY A 173 3.58 2.02 3.96
C GLY A 173 3.95 0.60 4.42
N SER A 174 3.55 -0.40 3.65
CA SER A 174 3.81 -1.79 3.96
C SER A 174 4.58 -2.46 2.85
N ASP A 175 5.66 -3.18 3.22
CA ASP A 175 6.54 -3.90 2.28
C ASP A 175 7.16 -3.00 1.19
N ILE A 176 7.47 -1.75 1.51
CA ILE A 176 7.96 -0.74 0.57
C ILE A 176 9.50 -0.68 0.47
N LEU A 177 10.24 -1.46 1.27
CA LEU A 177 11.71 -1.49 1.27
C LEU A 177 12.26 -2.67 0.44
N TYR A 178 11.57 -3.09 -0.63
CA TYR A 178 11.95 -4.25 -1.44
C TYR A 178 13.05 -3.94 -2.46
N GLU A 179 13.18 -2.69 -2.90
CA GLU A 179 14.24 -2.23 -3.80
C GLU A 179 15.35 -1.49 -3.05
N ARG A 180 16.55 -1.55 -3.62
CA ARG A 180 17.68 -0.78 -3.11
C ARG A 180 17.52 0.69 -3.51
N ASP A 181 17.61 1.58 -2.52
CA ASP A 181 17.48 3.02 -2.69
C ASP A 181 18.71 3.73 -2.09
N ASP A 182 19.82 3.69 -2.84
CA ASP A 182 21.06 4.32 -2.40
C ASP A 182 20.99 5.85 -2.40
N GLU A 183 20.11 6.44 -3.23
CA GLU A 183 19.91 7.89 -3.33
C GLU A 183 19.00 8.43 -2.21
N GLY A 184 18.26 7.57 -1.50
CA GLY A 184 17.33 7.97 -0.44
C GLY A 184 16.08 8.67 -0.97
N THR A 185 15.61 8.26 -2.14
CA THR A 185 14.46 8.85 -2.82
C THR A 185 13.18 8.68 -2.00
N LEU A 186 12.96 7.49 -1.42
CA LEU A 186 11.82 7.21 -0.53
C LEU A 186 11.88 8.07 0.74
N ALA A 187 13.03 8.15 1.40
CA ALA A 187 13.19 8.95 2.61
C ALA A 187 13.00 10.44 2.33
N SER A 188 13.51 10.92 1.19
CA SER A 188 13.33 12.31 0.73
C SER A 188 11.86 12.62 0.40
N PHE A 189 11.15 11.70 -0.26
CA PHE A 189 9.72 11.82 -0.51
C PHE A 189 8.93 11.91 0.79
N ILE A 190 9.19 11.02 1.75
CA ILE A 190 8.56 11.04 3.07
C ILE A 190 8.82 12.38 3.77
N HIS A 191 10.08 12.85 3.77
CA HIS A 191 10.46 14.11 4.40
C HIS A 191 9.71 15.31 3.80
N ALA A 192 9.56 15.35 2.49
CA ALA A 192 8.88 16.43 1.77
C ALA A 192 7.37 16.50 2.08
N HIS A 193 6.74 15.36 2.41
CA HIS A 193 5.30 15.28 2.67
C HIS A 193 4.95 15.15 4.16
N ALA A 194 5.92 14.99 5.04
CA ALA A 194 5.68 14.87 6.48
C ALA A 194 5.49 16.26 7.11
N ALA A 195 4.46 16.43 7.95
CA ALA A 195 4.27 17.62 8.75
C ALA A 195 5.45 17.83 9.72
N SER A 196 5.64 19.04 10.25
CA SER A 196 6.71 19.35 11.21
C SER A 196 6.66 18.44 12.43
N ARG A 197 5.46 18.11 12.89
CA ARG A 197 5.20 17.06 13.88
C ARG A 197 4.50 15.92 13.17
N SER A 198 5.15 14.79 13.02
CA SER A 198 4.64 13.68 12.21
C SER A 198 5.15 12.32 12.67
N GLU A 199 4.40 11.31 12.30
CA GLU A 199 4.72 9.91 12.54
C GLU A 199 4.77 9.16 11.19
N ILE A 200 5.78 8.29 11.03
CA ILE A 200 5.95 7.47 9.82
C ILE A 200 5.89 6.01 10.25
N TRP A 201 5.05 5.23 9.61
CA TRP A 201 4.89 3.79 9.87
C TRP A 201 5.33 2.97 8.67
N VAL A 202 6.24 2.02 8.89
CA VAL A 202 6.60 1.04 7.86
C VAL A 202 6.53 -0.37 8.45
N VAL A 203 5.72 -1.23 7.84
CA VAL A 203 5.74 -2.67 8.14
C VAL A 203 6.63 -3.37 7.12
N ASP A 204 7.73 -3.95 7.61
CA ASP A 204 8.77 -4.56 6.78
C ASP A 204 8.96 -6.06 7.11
N PRO A 205 8.91 -6.97 6.12
CA PRO A 205 9.10 -8.42 6.34
C PRO A 205 10.59 -8.80 6.44
N ASN A 206 11.42 -7.97 7.07
CA ASN A 206 12.86 -8.13 7.20
C ASN A 206 13.64 -8.04 5.87
N ARG A 207 13.28 -7.09 5.00
CA ARG A 207 14.04 -6.78 3.78
C ARG A 207 15.45 -6.29 4.11
N GLY A 208 16.40 -6.57 3.22
CA GLY A 208 17.81 -6.20 3.40
C GLY A 208 18.08 -4.69 3.43
N ASN A 209 17.18 -3.87 2.86
CA ASN A 209 17.38 -2.42 2.67
C ASN A 209 17.06 -1.57 3.92
N ARG A 210 16.53 -2.18 4.98
CA ARG A 210 16.12 -1.48 6.21
C ARG A 210 17.23 -0.65 6.84
N ALA A 211 18.47 -1.15 6.89
CA ALA A 211 19.59 -0.44 7.51
C ALA A 211 19.93 0.88 6.79
N ALA A 212 19.90 0.88 5.46
CA ALA A 212 20.11 2.08 4.66
C ALA A 212 18.99 3.09 4.91
N PHE A 213 17.73 2.65 4.87
CA PHE A 213 16.57 3.49 5.16
C PHE A 213 16.61 4.11 6.57
N HIS A 214 17.02 3.37 7.60
CA HIS A 214 17.22 3.91 8.95
C HIS A 214 18.20 5.08 8.98
N LYS A 215 19.35 4.93 8.28
CA LYS A 215 20.36 5.97 8.19
C LYS A 215 19.82 7.22 7.48
N GLN A 216 19.11 7.04 6.37
CA GLN A 216 18.51 8.12 5.61
C GLN A 216 17.47 8.89 6.44
N MET A 217 16.54 8.20 7.12
CA MET A 217 15.54 8.82 7.99
C MET A 217 16.16 9.57 9.18
N ALA A 218 17.22 9.02 9.77
CA ALA A 218 17.93 9.70 10.87
C ALA A 218 18.61 10.99 10.39
N GLN A 219 19.19 11.01 9.19
CA GLN A 219 19.78 12.20 8.58
C GLN A 219 18.74 13.30 8.30
N LEU A 220 17.48 12.92 8.10
CA LEU A 220 16.34 13.83 7.90
C LEU A 220 15.65 14.23 9.22
N GLY A 221 16.26 13.90 10.37
CA GLY A 221 15.79 14.34 11.68
C GLY A 221 14.69 13.48 12.31
N PHE A 222 14.47 12.28 11.81
CA PHE A 222 13.48 11.37 12.39
C PHE A 222 14.10 10.46 13.47
N ALA A 223 13.49 10.44 14.64
CA ALA A 223 13.79 9.48 15.70
C ALA A 223 13.12 8.12 15.38
N ARG A 224 13.85 7.02 15.59
CA ARG A 224 13.41 5.67 15.27
C ARG A 224 12.95 4.90 16.51
N HIS A 225 11.82 4.20 16.38
CA HIS A 225 11.41 3.08 17.22
C HIS A 225 11.14 1.85 16.35
N GLU A 226 11.48 0.66 16.83
CA GLU A 226 11.33 -0.59 16.11
C GLU A 226 10.73 -1.67 17.01
N GLN A 227 9.67 -2.32 16.53
CA GLN A 227 9.01 -3.44 17.22
C GLN A 227 9.12 -4.70 16.34
N VAL A 228 9.56 -5.81 16.94
CA VAL A 228 9.57 -7.13 16.28
C VAL A 228 8.14 -7.63 16.15
N LEU A 229 7.78 -8.02 14.94
CA LEU A 229 6.55 -8.74 14.64
C LEU A 229 6.90 -10.21 14.41
N ASN A 230 6.38 -11.10 15.25
CA ASN A 230 6.58 -12.54 15.13
C ASN A 230 5.25 -13.24 15.50
N HIS A 231 4.44 -13.45 14.48
CA HIS A 231 3.12 -14.05 14.62
C HIS A 231 3.12 -15.46 14.04
N PRO A 232 2.83 -16.49 14.84
CA PRO A 232 2.62 -17.84 14.32
C PRO A 232 1.36 -17.89 13.44
N ALA A 233 1.29 -18.87 12.55
CA ALA A 233 0.07 -19.09 11.79
C ALA A 233 -1.12 -19.33 12.73
N HIS A 234 -2.22 -18.62 12.49
CA HIS A 234 -3.42 -18.68 13.32
C HIS A 234 -4.68 -18.44 12.50
N LYS A 235 -5.70 -19.31 12.65
CA LYS A 235 -7.03 -19.14 12.02
C LYS A 235 -7.00 -18.76 10.53
N GLY A 236 -6.16 -19.44 9.74
CA GLY A 236 -6.02 -19.18 8.30
C GLY A 236 -5.13 -17.99 7.92
N ILE A 237 -4.58 -17.27 8.90
CA ILE A 237 -3.56 -16.23 8.67
C ILE A 237 -2.20 -16.92 8.67
N ALA A 238 -1.39 -16.68 7.62
CA ALA A 238 -0.05 -17.24 7.52
C ALA A 238 0.87 -16.71 8.64
N ALA A 239 1.87 -17.50 9.01
CA ALA A 239 2.91 -17.02 9.91
C ALA A 239 3.63 -15.82 9.32
N TYR A 240 3.92 -14.82 10.16
CA TYR A 240 4.61 -13.61 9.75
C TYR A 240 5.80 -13.30 10.64
N LYS A 241 6.92 -12.99 10.03
CA LYS A 241 8.12 -12.47 10.71
C LYS A 241 8.55 -11.18 10.04
N GLY A 242 8.55 -10.10 10.79
CA GLY A 242 8.87 -8.77 10.27
C GLY A 242 9.08 -7.77 11.39
N ARG A 243 8.92 -6.51 11.04
CA ARG A 243 9.11 -5.37 11.93
C ARG A 243 8.09 -4.28 11.65
N MET A 244 7.62 -3.67 12.73
CA MET A 244 6.96 -2.38 12.69
C MET A 244 8.03 -1.32 12.98
N LEU A 245 8.31 -0.50 11.99
CA LEU A 245 9.22 0.63 12.08
C LEU A 245 8.38 1.89 12.27
N THR A 246 8.66 2.62 13.33
CA THR A 246 8.03 3.91 13.59
C THR A 246 9.12 4.98 13.63
N TYR A 247 8.91 6.06 12.88
CA TYR A 247 9.77 7.22 12.90
C TYR A 247 8.95 8.43 13.29
N THR A 248 9.50 9.26 14.17
CA THR A 248 8.81 10.45 14.66
C THR A 248 9.67 11.68 14.48
N ARG A 249 9.01 12.79 14.16
CA ARG A 249 9.59 14.13 14.12
C ARG A 249 8.73 15.05 14.98
N SER A 250 9.33 15.81 15.88
CA SER A 250 8.69 16.76 16.82
C SER A 250 9.21 18.17 16.63
#